data_17c5c27634f90bcc9386d599245021fa
#
_entry.id   17c5c27634f90bcc9386d599245021fa
#
_cell.length_a   1.000
_cell.length_b   1.000
_cell.length_c   1.000
_cell.angle_alpha   90.00
_cell.angle_beta   90.00
_cell.angle_gamma   90.00
#
_symmetry.space_group_name_H-M   'P 1'
#
loop_
_entity.id
_entity.type
_entity.pdbx_description
1 polymer ?
#
loop_
_entity_poly.entity_id
_entity_poly.type
_entity_poly.pdbx_seq_one_letter_code
_entity_poly.pdbx_strand_id
1 'polypeptide(L)'
;KVLLNPAPAADLDSEWLELATYITPNEHELSALYPNQSTEEILLANENKIIVTLGSKGVGYADNGEIHIVPGFKVEPVDTTGAGDTFNGAFATAIVNGKSLADALHYGNAAAALSIQRLGAQGGMPTKDEVAAFLAEHI
;
A
#
# COMPACT_ATOMS: atom_id res chain seq x y z
N LYS A 1 0.03 -2.07 -16.88
CA LYS A 1 -0.61 -1.77 -15.58
C LYS A 1 -0.12 -0.43 -15.07
N VAL A 2 -1.01 0.31 -14.43
CA VAL A 2 -0.73 1.65 -13.89
C VAL A 2 -1.04 1.64 -12.39
N LEU A 3 -0.05 2.01 -11.59
CA LEU A 3 -0.21 2.24 -10.15
C LEU A 3 -0.24 3.75 -9.92
N LEU A 4 -1.33 4.25 -9.37
CA LEU A 4 -1.49 5.65 -9.02
C LEU A 4 -1.38 5.82 -7.50
N ASN A 5 -0.38 6.59 -7.06
CA ASN A 5 -0.27 7.02 -5.67
C ASN A 5 -0.78 8.47 -5.58
N PRO A 6 -1.97 8.72 -5.02
CA PRO A 6 -2.59 10.05 -5.01
C PRO A 6 -2.07 10.92 -3.86
N ALA A 7 -0.76 11.06 -3.73
CA ALA A 7 -0.10 11.85 -2.70
C ALA A 7 0.65 13.03 -3.33
N PRO A 8 0.54 14.26 -2.76
CA PRO A 8 -0.40 14.65 -1.70
C PRO A 8 -1.85 14.63 -2.17
N ALA A 9 -2.79 14.64 -1.21
CA ALA A 9 -4.22 14.68 -1.52
C ALA A 9 -4.54 15.93 -2.35
N ALA A 10 -5.16 15.72 -3.51
CA ALA A 10 -5.51 16.78 -4.45
C ALA A 10 -6.73 16.34 -5.25
N ASP A 11 -7.40 17.31 -5.87
CA ASP A 11 -8.48 17.00 -6.79
C ASP A 11 -7.90 16.32 -8.04
N LEU A 12 -8.30 15.09 -8.28
CA LEU A 12 -7.93 14.33 -9.45
C LEU A 12 -9.12 14.22 -10.40
N ASP A 13 -8.84 14.31 -11.70
CA ASP A 13 -9.83 14.04 -12.72
C ASP A 13 -10.24 12.55 -12.62
N SER A 14 -11.55 12.29 -12.69
CA SER A 14 -12.09 10.94 -12.64
C SER A 14 -11.49 10.01 -13.70
N GLU A 15 -11.06 10.55 -14.83
CA GLU A 15 -10.40 9.81 -15.89
C GLU A 15 -9.11 9.13 -15.41
N TRP A 16 -8.31 9.81 -14.58
CA TRP A 16 -7.09 9.22 -14.00
C TRP A 16 -7.42 8.04 -13.09
N LEU A 17 -8.49 8.15 -12.32
CA LEU A 17 -8.94 7.08 -11.45
C LEU A 17 -9.42 5.87 -12.24
N GLU A 18 -10.08 6.08 -13.37
CA GLU A 18 -10.54 5.00 -14.25
C GLU A 18 -9.40 4.27 -14.94
N LEU A 19 -8.39 5.01 -15.40
CA LEU A 19 -7.25 4.45 -16.13
C LEU A 19 -6.27 3.67 -15.23
N ALA A 20 -6.25 3.96 -13.95
CA ALA A 20 -5.36 3.27 -13.03
C ALA A 20 -5.77 1.81 -12.84
N THR A 21 -4.79 0.91 -12.79
CA THR A 21 -5.01 -0.49 -12.41
C THR A 21 -5.17 -0.59 -10.90
N TYR A 22 -4.29 0.09 -10.16
CA TYR A 22 -4.31 0.17 -8.71
C TYR A 22 -4.16 1.62 -8.25
N ILE A 23 -4.86 1.97 -7.17
CA ILE A 23 -4.78 3.27 -6.52
C ILE A 23 -4.48 3.00 -5.05
N THR A 24 -3.44 3.65 -4.50
CA THR A 24 -2.95 3.39 -3.14
C THR A 24 -3.00 4.62 -2.24
N PRO A 25 -4.21 5.13 -1.92
CA PRO A 25 -4.35 6.26 -1.01
C PRO A 25 -4.18 5.83 0.44
N ASN A 26 -3.77 6.77 1.31
CA ASN A 26 -4.01 6.61 2.74
C ASN A 26 -5.46 7.02 3.06
N GLU A 27 -5.87 6.90 4.32
CA GLU A 27 -7.24 7.21 4.73
C GLU A 27 -7.61 8.68 4.47
N HIS A 28 -6.66 9.60 4.68
CA HIS A 28 -6.86 11.02 4.43
C HIS A 28 -7.04 11.31 2.93
N GLU A 29 -6.19 10.75 2.11
CA GLU A 29 -6.25 10.90 0.65
C GLU A 29 -7.53 10.29 0.09
N LEU A 30 -7.94 9.14 0.63
CA LEU A 30 -9.17 8.48 0.23
C LEU A 30 -10.40 9.36 0.52
N SER A 31 -10.46 9.97 1.69
CA SER A 31 -11.53 10.89 2.07
C SER A 31 -11.56 12.13 1.18
N ALA A 32 -10.41 12.62 0.74
CA ALA A 32 -10.32 13.76 -0.17
C ALA A 32 -10.81 13.40 -1.58
N LEU A 33 -10.51 12.18 -2.05
CA LEU A 33 -10.95 11.72 -3.37
C LEU A 33 -12.45 11.41 -3.43
N TYR A 34 -13.00 10.90 -2.34
CA TYR A 34 -14.40 10.47 -2.25
C TYR A 34 -15.08 11.07 -1.03
N PRO A 35 -15.36 12.39 -1.06
CA PRO A 35 -16.01 13.04 0.05
C PRO A 35 -17.40 12.46 0.30
N ASN A 36 -17.81 12.36 1.55
CA ASN A 36 -19.12 11.85 1.99
C ASN A 36 -19.35 10.35 1.79
N GLN A 37 -18.29 9.57 1.59
CA GLN A 37 -18.36 8.11 1.55
C GLN A 37 -17.47 7.51 2.63
N SER A 38 -17.89 6.37 3.18
CA SER A 38 -17.05 5.61 4.13
C SER A 38 -15.96 4.86 3.38
N THR A 39 -14.88 4.52 4.08
CA THR A 39 -13.81 3.70 3.51
C THR A 39 -14.37 2.38 2.97
N GLU A 40 -15.26 1.72 3.72
CA GLU A 40 -15.87 0.45 3.29
C GLU A 40 -16.66 0.60 2.00
N GLU A 41 -17.50 1.64 1.90
CA GLU A 41 -18.27 1.92 0.68
C GLU A 41 -17.37 2.12 -0.54
N ILE A 42 -16.29 2.88 -0.37
CA ILE A 42 -15.34 3.16 -1.44
C ILE A 42 -14.64 1.87 -1.90
N LEU A 43 -14.15 1.07 -0.96
CA LEU A 43 -13.46 -0.18 -1.27
C LEU A 43 -14.38 -1.17 -1.98
N LEU A 44 -15.61 -1.33 -1.51
CA LEU A 44 -16.58 -2.25 -2.11
C LEU A 44 -17.01 -1.82 -3.51
N ALA A 45 -17.02 -0.53 -3.79
CA ALA A 45 -17.31 0.01 -5.12
C ALA A 45 -16.10 -0.10 -6.09
N ASN A 46 -14.90 -0.39 -5.58
CA ASN A 46 -13.66 -0.42 -6.35
C ASN A 46 -12.82 -1.65 -6.00
N GLU A 47 -13.44 -2.81 -6.07
CA GLU A 47 -12.80 -4.09 -5.72
C GLU A 47 -11.52 -4.34 -6.50
N ASN A 48 -10.50 -4.86 -5.81
CA ASN A 48 -9.20 -5.21 -6.37
C ASN A 48 -8.48 -4.05 -7.08
N LYS A 49 -8.89 -2.82 -6.81
CA LYS A 49 -8.36 -1.61 -7.44
C LYS A 49 -7.86 -0.61 -6.41
N ILE A 50 -8.69 -0.21 -5.46
CA ILE A 50 -8.30 0.71 -4.39
C ILE A 50 -7.75 -0.09 -3.22
N ILE A 51 -6.52 0.27 -2.84
CA ILE A 51 -5.82 -0.30 -1.70
C ILE A 51 -5.55 0.86 -0.75
N VAL A 52 -6.26 0.88 0.38
CA VAL A 52 -6.07 1.94 1.38
C VAL A 52 -4.93 1.55 2.31
N THR A 53 -3.97 2.45 2.48
CA THR A 53 -2.88 2.24 3.45
C THR A 53 -3.34 2.75 4.82
N LEU A 54 -3.09 1.94 5.85
CA LEU A 54 -3.59 2.13 7.22
C LEU A 54 -2.45 2.29 8.25
N GLY A 55 -1.29 2.72 7.79
CA GLY A 55 -0.10 2.85 8.63
C GLY A 55 0.33 1.51 9.22
N SER A 56 0.53 1.46 10.52
CA SER A 56 0.97 0.24 11.22
C SER A 56 -0.02 -0.93 11.14
N LYS A 57 -1.27 -0.66 10.80
CA LYS A 57 -2.31 -1.71 10.67
C LYS A 57 -2.20 -2.49 9.36
N GLY A 58 -1.46 -1.98 8.40
CA GLY A 58 -1.30 -2.62 7.10
C GLY A 58 -2.10 -1.94 5.99
N VAL A 59 -2.79 -2.73 5.18
CA VAL A 59 -3.57 -2.22 4.05
C VAL A 59 -4.92 -2.92 3.96
N GLY A 60 -5.90 -2.22 3.40
CA GLY A 60 -7.25 -2.76 3.17
C GLY A 60 -7.63 -2.71 1.70
N TYR A 61 -8.40 -3.68 1.27
CA TYR A 61 -8.99 -3.74 -0.07
C TYR A 61 -10.27 -4.58 -0.03
N ALA A 62 -11.03 -4.55 -1.11
CA ALA A 62 -12.24 -5.37 -1.23
C ALA A 62 -12.09 -6.38 -2.36
N ASP A 63 -12.66 -7.57 -2.16
CA ASP A 63 -12.74 -8.64 -3.15
C ASP A 63 -13.96 -9.52 -2.84
N ASN A 64 -14.71 -9.89 -3.88
CA ASN A 64 -15.92 -10.72 -3.74
C ASN A 64 -16.93 -10.21 -2.71
N GLY A 65 -17.12 -8.89 -2.66
CA GLY A 65 -18.08 -8.27 -1.74
C GLY A 65 -17.62 -8.22 -0.28
N GLU A 66 -16.38 -8.53 0.00
CA GLU A 66 -15.80 -8.56 1.34
C GLU A 66 -14.60 -7.62 1.46
N ILE A 67 -14.44 -7.04 2.65
CA ILE A 67 -13.28 -6.24 3.01
C ILE A 67 -12.20 -7.16 3.58
N HIS A 68 -11.00 -7.04 3.05
CA HIS A 68 -9.81 -7.77 3.51
C HIS A 68 -8.77 -6.81 4.05
N ILE A 69 -8.17 -7.15 5.16
CA ILE A 69 -7.04 -6.42 5.73
C ILE A 69 -5.82 -7.33 5.66
N VAL A 70 -4.77 -6.85 4.98
CA VAL A 70 -3.46 -7.49 5.02
C VAL A 70 -2.67 -6.78 6.12
N PRO A 71 -2.44 -7.44 7.27
CA PRO A 71 -1.86 -6.76 8.42
C PRO A 71 -0.42 -6.34 8.17
N GLY A 72 -0.04 -5.23 8.78
CA GLY A 72 1.35 -4.78 8.80
C GLY A 72 2.19 -5.59 9.79
N PHE A 73 3.49 -5.32 9.81
CA PHE A 73 4.41 -5.93 10.74
C PHE A 73 4.68 -4.97 11.89
N LYS A 74 4.70 -5.49 13.12
CA LYS A 74 5.05 -4.71 14.31
C LYS A 74 6.57 -4.59 14.41
N VAL A 75 7.06 -3.36 14.29
CA VAL A 75 8.48 -3.05 14.38
C VAL A 75 8.65 -1.75 15.16
N GLU A 76 9.86 -1.53 15.73
CA GLU A 76 10.20 -0.27 16.37
C GLU A 76 10.56 0.76 15.30
N PRO A 77 9.74 1.81 15.12
CA PRO A 77 10.01 2.80 14.07
C PRO A 77 11.13 3.74 14.49
N VAL A 78 12.06 3.99 13.58
CA VAL A 78 13.11 5.00 13.70
C VAL A 78 12.73 6.24 12.88
N ASP A 79 12.29 6.02 11.64
CA ASP A 79 11.90 7.10 10.73
C ASP A 79 10.87 6.58 9.75
N THR A 80 9.68 7.17 9.74
CA THR A 80 8.59 6.77 8.85
C THR A 80 8.67 7.44 7.47
N THR A 81 9.67 8.28 7.24
CA THR A 81 9.86 8.97 5.96
C THR A 81 10.04 7.97 4.81
N GLY A 82 9.22 8.09 3.77
CA GLY A 82 9.32 7.26 2.59
C GLY A 82 8.71 5.87 2.71
N ALA A 83 8.04 5.55 3.82
CA ALA A 83 7.41 4.23 4.01
C ALA A 83 6.36 3.93 2.93
N GLY A 84 5.54 4.92 2.58
CA GLY A 84 4.55 4.79 1.52
C GLY A 84 5.17 4.57 0.15
N ASP A 85 6.25 5.27 -0.16
CA ASP A 85 6.99 5.12 -1.43
C ASP A 85 7.62 3.74 -1.51
N THR A 86 8.20 3.26 -0.41
CA THR A 86 8.79 1.92 -0.33
C THR A 86 7.72 0.86 -0.52
N PHE A 87 6.56 1.02 0.13
CA PHE A 87 5.42 0.12 -0.05
C PHE A 87 5.02 0.03 -1.53
N ASN A 88 4.81 1.18 -2.18
CA ASN A 88 4.37 1.23 -3.57
C ASN A 88 5.38 0.59 -4.52
N GLY A 89 6.66 0.84 -4.35
CA GLY A 89 7.72 0.24 -5.16
C GLY A 89 7.78 -1.27 -5.01
N ALA A 90 7.72 -1.76 -3.78
CA ALA A 90 7.74 -3.21 -3.49
C ALA A 90 6.47 -3.89 -3.98
N PHE A 91 5.32 -3.29 -3.77
CA PHE A 91 4.04 -3.81 -4.25
C PHE A 91 4.03 -3.92 -5.78
N ALA A 92 4.43 -2.86 -6.47
CA ALA A 92 4.50 -2.85 -7.93
C ALA A 92 5.43 -3.94 -8.46
N THR A 93 6.60 -4.10 -7.85
CA THR A 93 7.57 -5.14 -8.21
C THR A 93 6.97 -6.53 -8.04
N ALA A 94 6.28 -6.78 -6.94
CA ALA A 94 5.66 -8.08 -6.66
C ALA A 94 4.55 -8.40 -7.69
N ILE A 95 3.75 -7.42 -8.06
CA ILE A 95 2.71 -7.58 -9.10
C ILE A 95 3.33 -7.91 -10.46
N VAL A 96 4.39 -7.21 -10.85
CA VAL A 96 5.08 -7.46 -12.11
C VAL A 96 5.68 -8.87 -12.13
N ASN A 97 6.13 -9.37 -10.98
CA ASN A 97 6.69 -10.71 -10.85
C ASN A 97 5.62 -11.82 -10.72
N GLY A 98 4.35 -11.48 -10.91
CA GLY A 98 3.26 -12.45 -10.96
C GLY A 98 2.68 -12.89 -9.62
N LYS A 99 3.00 -12.22 -8.53
CA LYS A 99 2.39 -12.52 -7.22
C LYS A 99 0.90 -12.19 -7.22
N SER A 100 0.13 -12.92 -6.42
CA SER A 100 -1.26 -12.58 -6.17
C SER A 100 -1.35 -11.20 -5.50
N LEU A 101 -2.54 -10.59 -5.55
CA LEU A 101 -2.75 -9.29 -4.91
C LEU A 101 -2.42 -9.35 -3.42
N ALA A 102 -2.94 -10.36 -2.71
CA ALA A 102 -2.69 -10.52 -1.27
C ALA A 102 -1.18 -10.68 -0.96
N ASP A 103 -0.49 -11.53 -1.72
CA ASP A 103 0.95 -11.74 -1.53
C ASP A 103 1.78 -10.49 -1.86
N ALA A 104 1.39 -9.75 -2.90
CA ALA A 104 2.05 -8.51 -3.27
C ALA A 104 1.87 -7.43 -2.20
N LEU A 105 0.69 -7.35 -1.58
CA LEU A 105 0.42 -6.42 -0.48
C LEU A 105 1.21 -6.80 0.77
N HIS A 106 1.31 -8.09 1.08
CA HIS A 106 2.12 -8.59 2.17
C HIS A 106 3.61 -8.25 1.98
N TYR A 107 4.11 -8.43 0.78
CA TYR A 107 5.47 -8.05 0.39
C TYR A 107 5.71 -6.55 0.56
N GLY A 108 4.75 -5.72 0.12
CA GLY A 108 4.82 -4.27 0.30
C GLY A 108 4.84 -3.86 1.77
N ASN A 109 4.02 -4.49 2.60
CA ASN A 109 4.01 -4.25 4.05
C ASN A 109 5.36 -4.58 4.69
N ALA A 110 5.99 -5.68 4.29
CA ALA A 110 7.30 -6.08 4.80
C ALA A 110 8.38 -5.06 4.44
N ALA A 111 8.39 -4.60 3.19
CA ALA A 111 9.34 -3.58 2.74
C ALA A 111 9.16 -2.26 3.49
N ALA A 112 7.92 -1.83 3.68
CA ALA A 112 7.61 -0.62 4.43
C ALA A 112 8.06 -0.74 5.89
N ALA A 113 7.82 -1.88 6.53
CA ALA A 113 8.25 -2.13 7.91
C ALA A 113 9.77 -2.04 8.05
N LEU A 114 10.51 -2.63 7.12
CA LEU A 114 11.98 -2.51 7.10
C LEU A 114 12.44 -1.07 6.93
N SER A 115 11.78 -0.31 6.05
CA SER A 115 12.18 1.06 5.76
C SER A 115 12.09 1.98 6.98
N ILE A 116 11.09 1.80 7.83
CA ILE A 116 10.89 2.65 9.01
C ILE A 116 11.86 2.34 10.16
N GLN A 117 12.59 1.25 10.09
CA GLN A 117 13.63 0.90 11.06
C GLN A 117 14.96 1.61 10.81
N ARG A 118 15.06 2.38 9.73
CA ARG A 118 16.26 3.08 9.29
C ARG A 118 15.99 4.55 9.08
N LEU A 119 17.04 5.38 9.14
CA LEU A 119 16.94 6.82 8.90
C LEU A 119 16.87 7.12 7.40
N GLY A 120 15.97 8.06 7.03
CA GLY A 120 15.87 8.66 5.71
C GLY A 120 15.12 7.81 4.69
N ALA A 121 14.51 8.46 3.72
CA ALA A 121 13.71 7.82 2.69
C ALA A 121 14.53 6.84 1.83
N GLN A 122 15.67 7.30 1.30
CA GLN A 122 16.53 6.46 0.47
C GLN A 122 17.38 5.49 1.27
N GLY A 123 17.92 5.95 2.41
CA GLY A 123 18.70 5.11 3.30
C GLY A 123 17.88 4.00 3.96
N GLY A 124 16.56 4.23 4.11
CA GLY A 124 15.63 3.25 4.67
C GLY A 124 15.17 2.19 3.68
N MET A 125 15.27 2.43 2.36
CA MET A 125 14.78 1.49 1.36
C MET A 125 15.50 0.14 1.42
N PRO A 126 14.77 -0.97 1.63
CA PRO A 126 15.39 -2.29 1.71
C PRO A 126 15.71 -2.85 0.31
N THR A 127 16.67 -3.74 0.27
CA THR A 127 16.94 -4.56 -0.91
C THR A 127 15.95 -5.72 -0.98
N LYS A 128 15.84 -6.36 -2.15
CA LYS A 128 15.02 -7.56 -2.35
C LYS A 128 15.40 -8.66 -1.37
N ASP A 129 16.69 -8.89 -1.17
CA ASP A 129 17.19 -9.94 -0.27
C ASP A 129 16.85 -9.63 1.18
N GLU A 130 16.91 -8.36 1.58
CA GLU A 130 16.52 -7.93 2.93
C GLU A 130 15.02 -8.18 3.18
N VAL A 131 14.16 -7.91 2.21
CA VAL A 131 12.73 -8.18 2.33
C VAL A 131 12.46 -9.67 2.43
N ALA A 132 13.12 -10.49 1.61
CA ALA A 132 12.98 -11.95 1.65
C ALA A 132 13.39 -12.51 3.02
N ALA A 133 14.51 -12.04 3.58
CA ALA A 133 14.97 -12.45 4.90
C ALA A 133 13.99 -12.04 6.00
N PHE A 134 13.46 -10.83 5.93
CA PHE A 134 12.47 -10.33 6.89
C PHE A 134 11.20 -11.19 6.88
N LEU A 135 10.69 -11.50 5.69
CA LEU A 135 9.50 -12.35 5.55
C LEU A 135 9.74 -13.76 6.10
N ALA A 136 10.94 -14.32 5.90
CA ALA A 136 11.30 -15.64 6.44
C ALA A 136 11.29 -15.65 7.97
N GLU A 137 11.68 -14.56 8.62
CA GLU A 137 11.68 -14.42 10.08
C GLU A 137 10.28 -14.20 10.67
N HIS A 138 9.33 -13.74 9.88
CA HIS A 138 7.99 -13.33 10.34
C HIS A 138 6.87 -14.25 9.81
N ILE A 139 7.21 -15.47 9.45
CA ILE A 139 6.23 -16.48 9.05
C ILE A 139 5.46 -17.01 10.26
#